data_fa55c9bc2fdcb35f3941211003fc3016
#
_entry.id   fa55c9bc2fdcb35f3941211003fc3016
#
_cell.length_a   1.000
_cell.length_b   1.000
_cell.length_c   1.000
_cell.angle_alpha   90.00
_cell.angle_beta   90.00
_cell.angle_gamma   90.00
#
_symmetry.space_group_name_H-M   'P 1'
#
loop_
_entity.id
_entity.type
_entity.pdbx_description
1 polymer ?
#
loop_
_entity_poly.entity_id
_entity_poly.type
_entity_poly.pdbx_seq_one_letter_code
_entity_poly.pdbx_strand_id
1 'polypeptide(L)'
;MLNFTTKKEYTGQNIETLDGLGSEFCTFNQAKKHFDIDGKLLKGAKSCARLVKIVEKEIINENGAKEKKKVPNYFSVFEKKHLINTIKS
;
A
#
# COMPACT_ATOMS: atom_id res chain seq x y z
N MET A 1 0.96 9.56 -10.20
CA MET A 1 0.28 8.71 -9.21
C MET A 1 1.02 8.82 -7.90
N LEU A 2 0.34 9.23 -6.88
CA LEU A 2 0.93 9.72 -5.65
C LEU A 2 0.32 9.03 -4.44
N ASN A 3 1.16 8.65 -3.46
CA ASN A 3 0.67 8.30 -2.14
C ASN A 3 0.40 9.61 -1.39
N PHE A 4 -0.87 9.92 -1.16
CA PHE A 4 -1.25 11.22 -0.62
C PHE A 4 -0.90 11.40 0.87
N THR A 5 -0.57 10.33 1.58
CA THR A 5 -0.15 10.39 2.99
C THR A 5 1.34 10.69 3.13
N THR A 6 2.16 10.11 2.26
CA THR A 6 3.62 10.28 2.29
C THR A 6 4.13 11.33 1.31
N LYS A 7 3.28 11.76 0.35
CA LYS A 7 3.63 12.69 -0.73
C LYS A 7 4.69 12.15 -1.68
N LYS A 8 4.84 10.83 -1.73
CA LYS A 8 5.79 10.16 -2.63
C LYS A 8 5.06 9.57 -3.82
N GLU A 9 5.69 9.65 -4.99
CA GLU A 9 5.15 9.06 -6.19
C GLU A 9 5.45 7.57 -6.27
N TYR A 10 4.52 6.81 -6.84
CA TYR A 10 4.73 5.42 -7.15
C TYR A 10 5.64 5.28 -8.37
N THR A 11 6.41 4.20 -8.43
CA THR A 11 7.40 3.98 -9.50
C THR A 11 7.30 2.54 -10.02
N GLY A 12 7.90 2.31 -11.20
CA GLY A 12 8.03 0.98 -11.79
C GLY A 12 6.69 0.36 -12.18
N GLN A 13 6.55 -0.94 -11.94
CA GLN A 13 5.33 -1.68 -12.29
C GLN A 13 4.08 -1.17 -11.58
N ASN A 14 4.23 -0.52 -10.44
CA ASN A 14 3.11 0.02 -9.69
C ASN A 14 2.38 1.13 -10.45
N ILE A 15 3.09 1.90 -11.27
CA ILE A 15 2.49 2.93 -12.11
C ILE A 15 1.52 2.28 -13.11
N GLU A 16 1.93 1.21 -13.76
CA GLU A 16 1.10 0.49 -14.73
C GLU A 16 -0.14 -0.10 -14.07
N THR A 17 0.03 -0.69 -12.88
CA THR A 17 -1.07 -1.28 -12.13
C THR A 17 -2.10 -0.22 -11.74
N LEU A 18 -1.67 0.99 -11.39
CA LEU A 18 -2.55 2.05 -10.94
C LEU A 18 -3.12 2.90 -12.07
N ASP A 19 -2.63 2.73 -13.29
CA ASP A 19 -3.08 3.51 -14.44
C ASP A 19 -4.59 3.34 -14.66
N GLY A 20 -5.30 4.45 -14.79
CA GLY A 20 -6.74 4.45 -14.98
C GLY A 20 -7.57 4.25 -13.72
N LEU A 21 -6.93 3.99 -12.55
CA LEU A 21 -7.66 3.77 -11.29
C LEU A 21 -7.81 5.03 -10.45
N GLY A 22 -7.08 6.08 -10.77
CA GLY A 22 -7.12 7.34 -10.04
C GLY A 22 -5.75 8.00 -10.00
N SER A 23 -5.57 8.98 -9.13
CA SER A 23 -4.32 9.73 -9.03
C SER A 23 -3.68 9.70 -7.64
N GLU A 24 -4.46 9.46 -6.60
CA GLU A 24 -4.00 9.47 -5.21
C GLU A 24 -4.42 8.20 -4.48
N PHE A 25 -3.45 7.54 -3.84
CA PHE A 25 -3.63 6.24 -3.20
C PHE A 25 -2.90 6.19 -1.86
N CYS A 26 -3.27 5.24 -1.01
CA CYS A 26 -2.51 4.89 0.20
C CYS A 26 -2.87 3.48 0.66
N THR A 27 -2.12 2.96 1.64
CA THR A 27 -2.47 1.71 2.31
C THR A 27 -3.54 1.96 3.39
N PHE A 28 -4.15 0.89 3.89
CA PHE A 28 -5.18 0.98 4.94
C PHE A 28 -4.65 1.64 6.22
N ASN A 29 -3.48 1.22 6.68
CA ASN A 29 -2.88 1.78 7.89
C ASN A 29 -2.52 3.27 7.71
N GLN A 30 -2.04 3.64 6.54
CA GLN A 30 -1.76 5.04 6.22
C GLN A 30 -3.03 5.88 6.20
N ALA A 31 -4.13 5.34 5.70
CA ALA A 31 -5.42 6.03 5.69
C ALA A 31 -5.93 6.29 7.11
N LYS A 32 -5.86 5.28 7.98
CA LYS A 32 -6.26 5.43 9.37
C LYS A 32 -5.50 6.55 10.06
N LYS A 33 -4.19 6.59 9.87
CA LYS A 33 -3.32 7.59 10.47
C LYS A 33 -3.55 8.98 9.88
N HIS A 34 -3.70 9.07 8.56
CA HIS A 34 -3.89 10.35 7.85
C HIS A 34 -5.18 11.05 8.25
N PHE A 35 -6.28 10.30 8.35
CA PHE A 35 -7.59 10.84 8.70
C PHE A 35 -7.84 10.89 10.21
N ASP A 36 -6.87 10.43 11.03
CA ASP A 36 -6.98 10.36 12.49
C ASP A 36 -8.27 9.68 12.93
N ILE A 37 -8.51 8.49 12.38
CA ILE A 37 -9.75 7.74 12.59
C ILE A 37 -9.49 6.32 13.09
N ASP A 38 -10.50 5.75 13.73
CA ASP A 38 -10.58 4.33 14.03
C ASP A 38 -10.85 3.57 12.73
N GLY A 39 -10.26 2.39 12.59
CA GLY A 39 -10.48 1.52 11.43
C GLY A 39 -11.94 1.19 11.16
N LYS A 40 -12.84 1.41 12.11
CA LYS A 40 -14.27 1.19 11.96
C LYS A 40 -14.88 2.07 10.87
N LEU A 41 -14.39 3.29 10.71
CA LEU A 41 -14.91 4.21 9.68
C LEU A 41 -14.53 3.78 8.27
N LEU A 42 -13.52 2.93 8.15
CA LEU A 42 -13.09 2.37 6.87
C LEU A 42 -13.64 0.97 6.63
N LYS A 43 -14.49 0.47 7.52
CA LYS A 43 -15.09 -0.85 7.36
C LYS A 43 -15.93 -0.87 6.09
N GLY A 44 -15.68 -1.85 5.24
CA GLY A 44 -16.32 -1.94 3.94
C GLY A 44 -15.58 -1.25 2.81
N ALA A 45 -14.50 -0.52 3.10
CA ALA A 45 -13.65 0.05 2.05
C ALA A 45 -13.02 -1.09 1.24
N LYS A 46 -12.98 -0.91 -0.08
CA LYS A 46 -12.40 -1.89 -0.99
C LYS A 46 -11.11 -1.35 -1.59
N SER A 47 -10.08 -2.20 -1.62
CA SER A 47 -8.84 -1.84 -2.31
C SER A 47 -9.08 -1.78 -3.82
N CYS A 48 -8.44 -0.82 -4.49
CA CYS A 48 -8.53 -0.70 -5.93
C CYS A 48 -7.45 -1.50 -6.65
N ALA A 49 -6.33 -1.79 -5.97
CA ALA A 49 -5.22 -2.53 -6.55
C ALA A 49 -4.33 -3.15 -5.47
N ARG A 50 -3.55 -4.14 -5.88
CA ARG A 50 -2.49 -4.72 -5.05
C ARG A 50 -1.16 -4.38 -5.70
N LEU A 51 -0.29 -3.73 -4.94
CA LEU A 51 1.04 -3.36 -5.39
C LEU A 51 2.09 -4.32 -4.85
N VAL A 52 3.28 -4.26 -5.42
CA VAL A 52 4.39 -5.09 -5.01
C VAL A 52 5.58 -4.21 -4.66
N LYS A 53 6.26 -4.56 -3.56
CA LYS A 53 7.51 -3.95 -3.15
C LYS A 53 8.53 -5.05 -2.91
N ILE A 54 9.70 -4.92 -3.52
CA ILE A 54 10.79 -5.87 -3.29
C ILE A 54 11.51 -5.46 -2.01
N VAL A 55 11.55 -6.38 -1.05
CA VAL A 55 12.23 -6.18 0.23
C VAL A 55 13.33 -7.21 0.40
N GLU A 56 14.40 -6.83 1.09
CA GLU A 56 15.46 -7.76 1.46
C GLU A 56 15.14 -8.39 2.81
N LYS A 57 15.17 -9.71 2.86
CA LYS A 57 15.04 -10.45 4.11
C LYS A 57 16.34 -11.19 4.39
N GLU A 58 16.77 -11.12 5.65
CA GLU A 58 17.89 -11.88 6.14
C GLU A 58 17.40 -13.25 6.60
N ILE A 59 17.98 -14.30 6.04
CA ILE A 59 17.67 -15.68 6.41
C ILE A 59 18.95 -16.40 6.83
N ILE A 60 18.79 -17.38 7.70
CA ILE A 60 19.90 -18.25 8.11
C ILE A 60 19.77 -19.54 7.32
N ASN A 61 20.81 -19.88 6.54
CA ASN A 61 20.81 -21.11 5.76
C ASN A 61 21.16 -22.32 6.64
N GLU A 62 21.18 -23.50 6.03
CA GLU A 62 21.45 -24.78 6.72
C GLU A 62 22.82 -24.80 7.41
N ASN A 63 23.76 -24.04 6.92
CA ASN A 63 25.11 -23.95 7.47
C ASN A 63 25.26 -22.91 8.57
N GLY A 64 24.15 -22.22 8.93
CA GLY A 64 24.16 -21.16 9.92
C GLY A 64 24.67 -19.82 9.39
N ALA A 65 24.95 -19.71 8.10
CA ALA A 65 25.36 -18.46 7.50
C ALA A 65 24.17 -17.57 7.18
N LYS A 66 24.35 -16.26 7.34
CA LYS A 66 23.30 -15.28 7.02
C LYS A 66 23.30 -14.98 5.53
N GLU A 67 22.14 -15.12 4.92
CA GLU A 67 21.94 -14.76 3.52
C GLU A 67 20.87 -13.70 3.40
N LYS A 68 21.03 -12.79 2.44
CA LYS A 68 20.03 -11.80 2.10
C LYS A 68 19.30 -12.24 0.84
N LYS A 69 17.98 -12.37 0.93
CA LYS A 69 17.13 -12.67 -0.22
C LYS A 69 16.19 -11.53 -0.51
N LYS A 70 16.03 -11.22 -1.79
CA LYS A 70 15.02 -10.28 -2.24
C LYS A 70 13.72 -11.04 -2.45
N VAL A 71 12.66 -10.62 -1.73
CA VAL A 71 11.34 -11.25 -1.82
C VAL A 71 10.29 -10.19 -2.12
N PRO A 72 9.26 -10.53 -2.91
CA PRO A 72 8.17 -9.61 -3.15
C PRO A 72 7.28 -9.51 -1.91
N ASN A 73 6.92 -8.29 -1.56
CA ASN A 73 5.94 -8.02 -0.51
C ASN A 73 4.74 -7.31 -1.16
N TYR A 74 3.57 -7.94 -1.09
CA TYR A 74 2.36 -7.41 -1.69
C TYR A 74 1.56 -6.63 -0.66
N PHE A 75 0.99 -5.50 -1.08
CA PHE A 75 0.14 -4.69 -0.23
C PHE A 75 -1.00 -4.10 -1.04
N SER A 76 -2.16 -3.95 -0.39
CA SER A 76 -3.34 -3.37 -1.02
C SER A 76 -3.32 -1.86 -0.87
N VAL A 77 -3.76 -1.14 -1.91
CA VAL A 77 -3.90 0.31 -1.88
C VAL A 77 -5.35 0.70 -2.12
N PHE A 78 -5.73 1.85 -1.58
CA PHE A 78 -7.07 2.41 -1.65
C PHE A 78 -7.00 3.78 -2.30
N GLU A 79 -7.97 4.07 -3.16
CA GLU A 79 -8.06 5.39 -3.77
C GLU A 79 -8.62 6.40 -2.76
N LYS A 80 -8.05 7.59 -2.73
CA LYS A 80 -8.45 8.66 -1.80
C LYS A 80 -9.94 8.99 -1.88
N LYS A 81 -10.49 9.13 -3.08
CA LYS A 81 -11.90 9.45 -3.26
C LYS A 81 -12.81 8.38 -2.67
N HIS A 82 -12.47 7.13 -2.87
CA HIS A 82 -13.23 6.00 -2.32
C HIS A 82 -13.20 6.01 -0.79
N LEU A 83 -12.03 6.28 -0.20
CA LEU A 83 -11.90 6.35 1.26
C LEU A 83 -12.73 7.49 1.84
N ILE A 84 -12.71 8.66 1.22
CA ILE A 84 -13.50 9.80 1.66
C ILE A 84 -14.99 9.46 1.60
N ASN A 85 -15.46 8.85 0.54
CA ASN A 85 -16.86 8.44 0.40
C ASN A 85 -17.25 7.40 1.46
N THR A 86 -16.35 6.46 1.77
CA THR A 86 -16.59 5.44 2.80
C THR A 86 -16.73 6.07 4.18
N ILE A 87 -15.90 7.06 4.51
CA ILE A 87 -15.93 7.75 5.78
C ILE A 87 -17.22 8.57 5.94
N LYS A 88 -17.69 9.16 4.85
CA LYS A 88 -18.90 10.01 4.85
C LYS A 88 -20.22 9.23 4.84
N SER A 89 -20.17 7.96 4.49
CA SER A 89 -21.40 7.13 4.40
C SER A 89 -21.98 6.70 5.75
#